data_cdc8010a57ef0b5d0d18073b4797a3c8
#
_entry.id   cdc8010a57ef0b5d0d18073b4797a3c8
#
_cell.length_a   1.000
_cell.length_b   1.000
_cell.length_c   1.000
_cell.angle_alpha   90.00
_cell.angle_beta   90.00
_cell.angle_gamma   90.00
#
_symmetry.space_group_name_H-M   'P 1'
#
loop_
_entity.id
_entity.type
_entity.pdbx_description
1 polymer ?
#
loop_
_entity_poly.entity_id
_entity_poly.type
_entity_poly.pdbx_seq_one_letter_code
_entity_poly.pdbx_strand_id
1 'polypeptide(L)'
;MSIDSVLPRTQGLLQQGLNGMKQSHREMVTSADQIVKAGTAENGAVIDIAEPLINMRLQQHLFDASAKVVKVADENLGSLLDIRA
;
A
#
# COMPACT_ATOMS: atom_id res chain seq x y z
N MET A 1 12.96 3.46 -28.12
CA MET A 1 11.73 3.80 -27.42
C MET A 1 11.74 5.28 -27.06
N SER A 2 10.70 6.00 -27.41
CA SER A 2 10.66 7.43 -27.11
C SER A 2 10.24 7.67 -25.66
N ILE A 3 10.69 8.77 -25.08
CA ILE A 3 10.31 9.19 -23.74
C ILE A 3 8.78 9.37 -23.64
N ASP A 4 8.16 9.80 -24.73
CA ASP A 4 6.71 10.03 -24.79
C ASP A 4 5.88 8.76 -24.55
N SER A 5 6.43 7.57 -24.90
CA SER A 5 5.73 6.31 -24.64
C SER A 5 6.05 5.72 -23.26
N VAL A 6 7.18 6.09 -22.65
CA VAL A 6 7.63 5.57 -21.37
C VAL A 6 7.03 6.37 -20.20
N LEU A 7 6.96 7.70 -20.31
CA LEU A 7 6.45 8.56 -19.24
C LEU A 7 5.02 8.22 -18.81
N PRO A 8 4.06 8.02 -19.74
CA PRO A 8 2.69 7.65 -19.33
C PRO A 8 2.64 6.33 -18.58
N ARG A 9 3.46 5.34 -18.97
CA ARG A 9 3.53 4.05 -18.30
C ARG A 9 4.08 4.19 -16.89
N THR A 10 5.13 5.00 -16.72
CA THR A 10 5.73 5.23 -15.41
C THR A 10 4.76 5.97 -14.50
N GLN A 11 4.04 6.96 -15.02
CA GLN A 11 3.01 7.67 -14.25
C GLN A 11 1.87 6.74 -13.86
N GLY A 12 1.48 5.82 -14.75
CA GLY A 12 0.45 4.81 -14.46
C GLY A 12 0.87 3.88 -13.33
N LEU A 13 2.13 3.43 -13.34
CA LEU A 13 2.68 2.60 -12.27
C LEU A 13 2.73 3.35 -10.95
N LEU A 14 3.14 4.61 -10.98
CA LEU A 14 3.18 5.45 -9.78
C LEU A 14 1.78 5.61 -9.19
N GLN A 15 0.79 5.90 -10.02
CA GLN A 15 -0.60 6.04 -9.59
C GLN A 15 -1.13 4.74 -9.02
N GLN A 16 -0.83 3.61 -9.66
CA GLN A 16 -1.25 2.29 -9.20
C GLN A 16 -0.63 1.97 -7.84
N GLY A 17 0.66 2.27 -7.66
CA GLY A 17 1.34 2.07 -6.39
C GLY A 17 0.75 2.92 -5.28
N LEU A 18 0.48 4.20 -5.54
CA LEU A 18 -0.15 5.10 -4.57
C LEU A 18 -1.56 4.65 -4.20
N ASN A 19 -2.34 4.20 -5.17
CA ASN A 19 -3.69 3.68 -4.91
C ASN A 19 -3.63 2.42 -4.04
N GLY A 20 -2.68 1.53 -4.32
CA GLY A 20 -2.46 0.32 -3.52
C GLY A 20 -2.08 0.65 -2.08
N MET A 21 -1.20 1.63 -1.88
CA MET A 21 -0.81 2.09 -0.55
C MET A 21 -2.00 2.68 0.22
N LYS A 22 -2.80 3.50 -0.44
CA LYS A 22 -3.99 4.10 0.19
C LYS A 22 -5.00 3.03 0.59
N GLN A 23 -5.24 2.06 -0.28
CA GLN A 23 -6.16 0.96 0.00
C GLN A 23 -5.67 0.12 1.18
N SER A 24 -4.39 -0.28 1.17
CA SER A 24 -3.80 -1.07 2.25
C SER A 24 -3.83 -0.30 3.57
N HIS A 25 -3.59 1.00 3.54
CA HIS A 25 -3.67 1.83 4.73
C HIS A 25 -5.09 1.83 5.32
N ARG A 26 -6.11 2.02 4.48
CA ARG A 26 -7.50 1.98 4.93
C ARG A 26 -7.86 0.65 5.55
N GLU A 27 -7.42 -0.46 4.95
CA GLU A 27 -7.68 -1.79 5.47
C GLU A 27 -6.96 -2.02 6.80
N MET A 28 -5.73 -1.53 6.95
CA MET A 28 -5.02 -1.62 8.22
C MET A 28 -5.72 -0.84 9.32
N VAL A 29 -6.23 0.36 9.02
CA VAL A 29 -6.99 1.16 9.98
C VAL A 29 -8.26 0.44 10.41
N THR A 30 -8.98 -0.15 9.47
CA THR A 30 -10.18 -0.93 9.76
C THR A 30 -9.88 -2.10 10.68
N SER A 31 -8.82 -2.85 10.37
CA SER A 31 -8.41 -4.02 11.19
C SER A 31 -7.96 -3.59 12.59
N ALA A 32 -7.22 -2.49 12.69
CA ALA A 32 -6.80 -1.94 13.98
C ALA A 32 -8.01 -1.53 14.82
N ASP A 33 -9.01 -0.90 14.21
CA ASP A 33 -10.25 -0.53 14.88
C ASP A 33 -10.99 -1.75 15.41
N GLN A 34 -11.04 -2.83 14.62
CA GLN A 34 -11.65 -4.09 15.06
C GLN A 34 -10.93 -4.68 16.27
N ILE A 35 -9.60 -4.60 16.31
CA ILE A 35 -8.82 -5.08 17.45
C ILE A 35 -9.11 -4.24 18.70
N VAL A 36 -9.17 -2.93 18.56
CA VAL A 36 -9.48 -2.03 19.68
C VAL A 36 -10.87 -2.32 20.23
N LYS A 37 -11.87 -2.48 19.35
CA LYS A 37 -13.24 -2.78 19.77
C LYS A 37 -13.32 -4.13 20.49
N ALA A 38 -12.58 -5.12 20.01
CA ALA A 38 -12.50 -6.42 20.67
C ALA A 38 -11.92 -6.29 22.08
N GLY A 39 -10.87 -5.49 22.23
CA GLY A 39 -10.22 -5.27 23.52
C GLY A 39 -11.07 -4.49 24.53
N THR A 40 -12.08 -3.76 24.06
CA THR A 40 -12.97 -2.96 24.92
C THR A 40 -14.35 -3.57 25.10
N ALA A 41 -14.58 -4.80 24.61
CA ALA A 41 -15.86 -5.48 24.76
C ALA A 41 -16.13 -5.76 26.24
N GLU A 42 -17.30 -5.30 26.73
CA GLU A 42 -17.64 -5.38 28.16
C GLU A 42 -18.08 -6.76 28.61
N ASN A 43 -18.55 -7.60 27.69
CA ASN A 43 -19.18 -8.86 28.05
C ASN A 43 -18.20 -10.02 28.21
N GLY A 44 -16.92 -9.78 28.24
CA GLY A 44 -15.91 -10.82 28.42
C GLY A 44 -15.87 -11.86 27.31
N ALA A 45 -16.59 -11.62 26.23
CA ALA A 45 -16.55 -12.54 25.08
C ALA A 45 -15.14 -12.53 24.51
N VAL A 46 -14.59 -13.74 24.34
CA VAL A 46 -13.32 -13.89 23.63
C VAL A 46 -13.60 -13.63 22.16
N ILE A 47 -13.41 -12.37 21.75
CA ILE A 47 -13.53 -12.01 20.35
C ILE A 47 -12.25 -12.45 19.68
N ASP A 48 -12.38 -13.20 18.61
CA ASP A 48 -11.24 -13.67 17.84
C ASP A 48 -10.55 -12.47 17.16
N ILE A 49 -9.38 -12.10 17.66
CA ILE A 49 -8.57 -11.04 17.08
C ILE A 49 -7.57 -11.57 16.05
N ALA A 50 -7.54 -12.87 15.83
CA ALA A 50 -6.60 -13.49 14.90
C ALA A 50 -6.86 -13.03 13.46
N GLU A 51 -8.13 -12.97 13.06
CA GLU A 51 -8.49 -12.56 11.70
C GLU A 51 -8.05 -11.13 11.40
N PRO A 52 -8.36 -10.10 12.22
CA PRO A 52 -7.86 -8.76 11.94
C PRO A 52 -6.35 -8.65 12.03
N LEU A 53 -5.66 -9.42 12.89
CA LEU A 53 -4.20 -9.42 12.93
C LEU A 53 -3.60 -9.99 11.66
N ILE A 54 -4.16 -11.09 11.14
CA ILE A 54 -3.73 -11.69 9.89
C ILE A 54 -3.96 -10.72 8.75
N ASN A 55 -5.12 -10.05 8.73
CA ASN A 55 -5.43 -9.05 7.71
C ASN A 55 -4.45 -7.88 7.76
N MET A 56 -4.10 -7.41 8.96
CA MET A 56 -3.12 -6.33 9.10
C MET A 56 -1.77 -6.73 8.51
N ARG A 57 -1.32 -7.96 8.75
CA ARG A 57 -0.06 -8.45 8.17
C ARG A 57 -0.14 -8.51 6.66
N LEU A 58 -1.24 -9.04 6.13
CA LEU A 58 -1.45 -9.09 4.69
C LEU A 58 -1.41 -7.69 4.09
N GLN A 59 -2.11 -6.74 4.71
CA GLN A 59 -2.16 -5.37 4.22
C GLN A 59 -0.81 -4.68 4.32
N GLN A 60 -0.03 -5.00 5.36
CA GLN A 60 1.33 -4.48 5.48
C GLN A 60 2.20 -4.97 4.32
N HIS A 61 2.10 -6.25 3.96
CA HIS A 61 2.82 -6.78 2.80
C HIS A 61 2.38 -6.11 1.50
N LEU A 62 1.09 -5.88 1.34
CA LEU A 62 0.56 -5.20 0.15
C LEU A 62 1.01 -3.75 0.10
N PHE A 63 1.03 -3.08 1.24
CA PHE A 63 1.54 -1.71 1.33
C PHE A 63 3.01 -1.65 0.93
N ASP A 64 3.83 -2.57 1.47
CA ASP A 64 5.26 -2.62 1.16
C ASP A 64 5.49 -2.93 -0.33
N ALA A 65 4.72 -3.84 -0.91
CA ALA A 65 4.80 -4.16 -2.34
C ALA A 65 4.44 -2.94 -3.19
N SER A 66 3.38 -2.22 -2.82
CA SER A 66 2.95 -1.01 -3.50
C SER A 66 4.00 0.11 -3.39
N ALA A 67 4.62 0.24 -2.21
CA ALA A 67 5.70 1.19 -1.99
C ALA A 67 6.91 0.90 -2.88
N LYS A 68 7.23 -0.38 -3.10
CA LYS A 68 8.29 -0.78 -4.02
C LYS A 68 7.95 -0.39 -5.45
N VAL A 69 6.70 -0.54 -5.87
CA VAL A 69 6.26 -0.11 -7.20
C VAL A 69 6.46 1.40 -7.35
N VAL A 70 6.08 2.18 -6.35
CA VAL A 70 6.29 3.64 -6.35
C VAL A 70 7.77 3.98 -6.45
N LYS A 71 8.60 3.29 -5.67
CA LYS A 71 10.05 3.51 -5.68
C LYS A 71 10.66 3.22 -7.05
N VAL A 72 10.29 2.11 -7.67
CA VAL A 72 10.79 1.74 -9.00
C VAL A 72 10.34 2.76 -10.05
N ALA A 73 9.09 3.18 -9.98
CA ALA A 73 8.57 4.20 -10.90
C ALA A 73 9.32 5.52 -10.74
N ASP A 74 9.60 5.92 -9.50
CA ASP A 74 10.35 7.14 -9.22
C ASP A 74 11.78 7.06 -9.73
N GLU A 75 12.45 5.93 -9.52
CA GLU A 75 13.80 5.69 -10.03
C GLU A 75 13.84 5.73 -11.55
N ASN A 76 12.84 5.14 -12.21
CA ASN A 76 12.75 5.16 -13.67
C ASN A 76 12.56 6.58 -14.19
N LEU A 77 11.72 7.38 -13.53
CA LEU A 77 11.54 8.78 -13.90
C LEU A 77 12.85 9.55 -13.74
N GLY A 78 13.55 9.34 -12.63
CA GLY A 78 14.84 9.97 -12.38
C GLY A 78 15.86 9.64 -13.46
N SER A 79 15.94 8.37 -13.85
CA SER A 79 16.84 7.92 -14.91
C SER A 79 16.52 8.58 -16.25
N LEU A 80 15.24 8.69 -16.60
CA LEU A 80 14.81 9.34 -17.83
C LEU A 80 15.15 10.82 -17.83
N LEU A 81 14.98 11.49 -16.71
CA LEU A 81 15.32 12.90 -16.59
C LEU A 81 16.84 13.13 -16.71
N ASP A 82 17.63 12.25 -16.10
CA ASP A 82 19.09 12.32 -16.20
C ASP A 82 19.59 12.14 -17.65
N ILE A 83 18.98 11.24 -18.39
CA ILE A 83 19.31 11.04 -19.79
C ILE A 83 19.01 12.30 -20.61
N ARG A 84 17.96 13.00 -20.25
CA ARG A 84 17.57 14.25 -20.93
C ARG A 84 18.46 15.42 -20.59
N ALA A 85 19.00 15.40 -19.40
CA ALA A 85 19.88 16.48 -18.96
C ALA A 85 21.27 16.33 -19.59
#